data_4c5137ffd3170354304b7ea2dae96932
#
_entry.id   4c5137ffd3170354304b7ea2dae96932
#
_cell.length_a   1.000
_cell.length_b   1.000
_cell.length_c   1.000
_cell.angle_alpha   90.00
_cell.angle_beta   90.00
_cell.angle_gamma   90.00
#
_symmetry.space_group_name_H-M   'P 1'
#
loop_
_entity.id
_entity.type
_entity.pdbx_description
1 polymer ?
#
loop_
_entity_poly.entity_id
_entity_poly.type
_entity_poly.pdbx_seq_one_letter_code
_entity_poly.pdbx_strand_id
1 'polypeptide(L)'
;MNRRLLLKGALGVGLAAGVGTLGRYTVLAPPPSGRRASVDELAAELVEALSPAARARALFPYDHPLRQYYNRGLWLGGLTVSAATLDWDTRRLLTDVMYAGLSDAGRGRVPFQDSTRFMGVNMMQLAVCGDPRVGPYQLLLSGVHLNLRLGSASPEGAAFGGPQVYGDQRGNERVGLPNNTYRYQLETAQRLVAALTPAERAHVRVARAPAQVIVGVQGAAGRFDGVPVADLAPAKRALAREVVAGILGTYADDSAAYAWQCLERNGGVDALHFADYDEDFEGGRRAGDGPSQIFRLEGPAAVFHFRGEPHLHAFINVTMDGERPLGVGEVLGHNPSVLEGDALRALFETAMRAQAEADVAYYPLDAIVGRLRAGPVHTGDLWVAESWVNDLVVVEAQGADLAPGLAAAMRSRGVVPDARSRYRIATIDYIARERVRELGRIGPARKSGALRDALVAHVRSRGFELDA
;
A
#
# COMPACT_ATOMS: atom_id res chain seq x y z
N MET A 1 22.41 -9.11 -1.28
CA MET A 1 22.02 -8.33 -2.48
C MET A 1 20.68 -7.70 -2.14
N ASN A 2 20.63 -6.38 -2.04
CA ASN A 2 19.50 -5.64 -1.45
C ASN A 2 18.25 -5.81 -2.31
N ARG A 3 17.07 -6.17 -1.74
CA ARG A 3 15.77 -6.18 -2.47
C ARG A 3 15.53 -4.86 -3.22
N ARG A 4 16.05 -3.76 -2.69
CA ARG A 4 16.11 -2.45 -3.39
C ARG A 4 17.00 -2.49 -4.65
N LEU A 5 18.02 -3.35 -4.69
CA LEU A 5 18.87 -3.55 -5.87
C LEU A 5 18.28 -4.58 -6.85
N LEU A 6 17.56 -5.60 -6.37
CA LEU A 6 16.84 -6.54 -7.24
C LEU A 6 15.72 -5.86 -8.03
N LEU A 7 15.02 -4.91 -7.43
CA LEU A 7 14.06 -4.05 -8.14
C LEU A 7 14.75 -3.13 -9.17
N LYS A 8 16.00 -2.71 -8.90
CA LYS A 8 16.79 -1.92 -9.88
C LYS A 8 17.47 -2.80 -10.94
N GLY A 9 17.78 -4.06 -10.64
CA GLY A 9 18.48 -4.98 -11.54
C GLY A 9 17.56 -5.81 -12.43
N ALA A 10 16.37 -6.17 -11.98
CA ALA A 10 15.46 -7.00 -12.75
C ALA A 10 14.80 -6.27 -13.94
N LEU A 11 14.76 -4.93 -13.91
CA LEU A 11 14.29 -4.09 -15.03
C LEU A 11 15.37 -3.80 -16.09
N GLY A 12 16.65 -4.02 -15.76
CA GLY A 12 17.76 -3.63 -16.66
C GLY A 12 18.39 -4.76 -17.48
N VAL A 13 18.25 -6.02 -17.12
CA VAL A 13 19.05 -7.12 -17.70
C VAL A 13 18.20 -8.16 -18.48
N GLY A 14 16.89 -8.19 -18.34
CA GLY A 14 16.03 -9.18 -19.00
C GLY A 14 15.65 -8.86 -20.47
N LEU A 15 15.97 -7.69 -20.99
CA LEU A 15 15.48 -7.22 -22.30
C LEU A 15 16.50 -7.35 -23.45
N ALA A 16 17.73 -7.78 -23.20
CA ALA A 16 18.80 -7.76 -24.21
C ALA A 16 19.16 -9.10 -24.86
N ALA A 17 18.59 -10.22 -24.41
CA ALA A 17 18.95 -11.53 -24.97
C ALA A 17 17.71 -12.35 -25.39
N GLY A 18 17.40 -12.34 -26.67
CA GLY A 18 16.60 -13.41 -27.30
C GLY A 18 15.14 -13.08 -27.58
N VAL A 19 14.85 -12.01 -28.31
CA VAL A 19 13.51 -11.76 -28.88
C VAL A 19 13.45 -12.39 -30.28
N GLY A 20 13.25 -13.70 -30.34
CA GLY A 20 12.71 -14.33 -31.53
C GLY A 20 11.23 -13.95 -31.69
N THR A 21 10.71 -13.92 -32.93
CA THR A 21 9.36 -13.50 -33.30
C THR A 21 8.22 -14.18 -32.53
N LEU A 22 8.40 -15.37 -31.98
CA LEU A 22 7.45 -16.08 -31.10
C LEU A 22 7.39 -15.50 -29.69
N GLY A 23 8.46 -14.87 -29.17
CA GLY A 23 8.50 -14.28 -27.85
C GLY A 23 7.72 -12.96 -27.72
N ARG A 24 7.43 -12.28 -28.81
CA ARG A 24 6.69 -11.00 -28.78
C ARG A 24 5.24 -11.16 -28.34
N TYR A 25 4.56 -12.23 -28.73
CA TYR A 25 3.15 -12.47 -28.36
C TYR A 25 2.94 -12.89 -26.91
N THR A 26 3.97 -13.38 -26.23
CA THR A 26 3.87 -13.79 -24.83
C THR A 26 4.18 -12.68 -23.82
N VAL A 27 4.91 -11.65 -24.26
CA VAL A 27 5.36 -10.53 -23.41
C VAL A 27 4.41 -9.33 -23.49
N LEU A 28 3.83 -9.08 -24.65
CA LEU A 28 2.93 -7.93 -24.82
C LEU A 28 1.54 -8.24 -24.23
N ALA A 29 1.00 -7.26 -23.49
CA ALA A 29 -0.39 -7.30 -23.07
C ALA A 29 -1.31 -7.00 -24.26
N PRO A 30 -2.50 -7.60 -24.32
CA PRO A 30 -3.50 -7.22 -25.30
C PRO A 30 -3.88 -5.75 -25.14
N PRO A 31 -4.05 -5.00 -26.24
CA PRO A 31 -4.66 -3.68 -26.18
C PRO A 31 -6.13 -3.79 -25.75
N PRO A 32 -6.75 -2.70 -25.26
CA PRO A 32 -8.17 -2.68 -24.99
C PRO A 32 -8.95 -2.96 -26.28
N SER A 33 -10.10 -3.64 -26.14
CA SER A 33 -10.95 -3.95 -27.30
C SER A 33 -11.68 -2.74 -27.87
N GLY A 34 -11.75 -1.64 -27.09
CA GLY A 34 -12.56 -0.47 -27.40
C GLY A 34 -14.04 -0.63 -27.07
N ARG A 35 -14.43 -1.77 -26.49
CA ARG A 35 -15.79 -2.02 -26.02
C ARG A 35 -16.15 -1.03 -24.91
N ARG A 36 -17.35 -0.45 -24.98
CA ARG A 36 -17.94 0.34 -23.92
C ARG A 36 -18.90 -0.55 -23.13
N ALA A 37 -18.50 -0.91 -21.91
CA ALA A 37 -19.31 -1.68 -20.95
C ALA A 37 -18.97 -1.18 -19.54
N SER A 38 -19.86 -1.39 -18.59
CA SER A 38 -19.64 -1.04 -17.19
C SER A 38 -18.55 -1.93 -16.58
N VAL A 39 -17.95 -1.46 -15.48
CA VAL A 39 -17.00 -2.26 -14.71
C VAL A 39 -17.66 -3.55 -14.21
N ASP A 40 -18.94 -3.47 -13.78
CA ASP A 40 -19.68 -4.60 -13.25
C ASP A 40 -19.90 -5.70 -14.30
N GLU A 41 -20.33 -5.30 -15.52
CA GLU A 41 -20.48 -6.24 -16.64
C GLU A 41 -19.16 -6.92 -17.01
N LEU A 42 -18.08 -6.14 -17.15
CA LEU A 42 -16.77 -6.66 -17.52
C LEU A 42 -16.16 -7.53 -16.40
N ALA A 43 -16.37 -7.19 -15.13
CA ALA A 43 -15.91 -8.00 -14.01
C ALA A 43 -16.62 -9.33 -13.91
N ALA A 44 -17.93 -9.35 -14.15
CA ALA A 44 -18.72 -10.59 -14.18
C ALA A 44 -18.26 -11.51 -15.32
N GLU A 45 -18.08 -10.98 -16.53
CA GLU A 45 -17.54 -11.72 -17.66
C GLU A 45 -16.12 -12.23 -17.38
N LEU A 46 -15.27 -11.41 -16.76
CA LEU A 46 -13.90 -11.82 -16.40
C LEU A 46 -13.91 -13.01 -15.45
N VAL A 47 -14.72 -12.97 -14.39
CA VAL A 47 -14.82 -14.09 -13.43
C VAL A 47 -15.36 -15.35 -14.13
N GLU A 48 -16.27 -15.23 -15.07
CA GLU A 48 -16.78 -16.34 -15.86
C GLU A 48 -15.71 -16.94 -16.77
N ALA A 49 -14.89 -16.10 -17.41
CA ALA A 49 -13.81 -16.51 -18.31
C ALA A 49 -12.61 -17.15 -17.59
N LEU A 50 -12.45 -16.96 -16.27
CA LEU A 50 -11.36 -17.57 -15.51
C LEU A 50 -11.49 -19.12 -15.50
N SER A 51 -10.41 -19.81 -15.83
CA SER A 51 -10.32 -21.26 -15.63
C SER A 51 -10.48 -21.62 -14.15
N PRO A 52 -10.86 -22.87 -13.80
CA PRO A 52 -10.97 -23.30 -12.40
C PRO A 52 -9.69 -23.04 -11.59
N ALA A 53 -8.51 -23.28 -12.18
CA ALA A 53 -7.22 -23.04 -11.54
C ALA A 53 -6.93 -21.54 -11.32
N ALA A 54 -7.27 -20.70 -12.30
CA ALA A 54 -7.14 -19.24 -12.17
C ALA A 54 -8.13 -18.69 -11.14
N ARG A 55 -9.36 -19.17 -11.17
CA ARG A 55 -10.43 -18.78 -10.23
C ARG A 55 -10.06 -19.12 -8.78
N ALA A 56 -9.53 -20.31 -8.51
CA ALA A 56 -9.08 -20.71 -7.18
C ALA A 56 -7.97 -19.80 -6.61
N ARG A 57 -7.22 -19.10 -7.46
CA ARG A 57 -6.15 -18.19 -7.05
C ARG A 57 -6.59 -16.72 -7.02
N ALA A 58 -7.61 -16.36 -7.80
CA ALA A 58 -8.04 -14.96 -7.94
C ALA A 58 -9.22 -14.62 -7.03
N LEU A 59 -10.09 -15.57 -6.68
CA LEU A 59 -11.31 -15.30 -5.90
C LEU A 59 -11.07 -15.48 -4.41
N PHE A 60 -11.56 -14.50 -3.64
CA PHE A 60 -11.50 -14.46 -2.18
C PHE A 60 -12.89 -14.12 -1.61
N PRO A 61 -13.18 -14.46 -0.34
CA PRO A 61 -14.35 -13.94 0.36
C PRO A 61 -14.42 -12.43 0.28
N TYR A 62 -15.62 -11.84 0.30
CA TYR A 62 -15.78 -10.39 0.19
C TYR A 62 -15.12 -9.62 1.34
N ASP A 63 -15.16 -10.16 2.54
CA ASP A 63 -14.55 -9.59 3.77
C ASP A 63 -13.04 -9.87 3.91
N HIS A 64 -12.41 -10.42 2.87
CA HIS A 64 -10.99 -10.75 2.92
C HIS A 64 -10.13 -9.48 3.16
N PRO A 65 -9.11 -9.55 4.06
CA PRO A 65 -8.27 -8.40 4.43
C PRO A 65 -7.52 -7.73 3.28
N LEU A 66 -7.34 -8.42 2.13
CA LEU A 66 -6.79 -7.82 0.91
C LEU A 66 -7.52 -6.55 0.47
N ARG A 67 -8.79 -6.40 0.80
CA ARG A 67 -9.56 -5.21 0.44
C ARG A 67 -9.02 -3.93 1.10
N GLN A 68 -8.49 -4.02 2.29
CA GLN A 68 -7.88 -2.89 2.98
C GLN A 68 -6.38 -2.75 2.69
N TYR A 69 -5.74 -3.87 2.36
CA TYR A 69 -4.31 -3.90 2.13
C TYR A 69 -3.93 -3.30 0.78
N TYR A 70 -2.90 -2.49 0.76
CA TYR A 70 -2.29 -1.95 -0.45
C TYR A 70 -0.77 -1.90 -0.27
N ASN A 71 -0.06 -2.03 -1.40
CA ASN A 71 1.38 -2.03 -1.42
C ASN A 71 1.86 -1.03 -2.48
N ARG A 72 3.05 -0.48 -2.30
CA ARG A 72 3.77 0.30 -3.31
C ARG A 72 4.44 -0.57 -4.38
N GLY A 73 4.33 -1.87 -4.31
CA GLY A 73 4.97 -2.83 -5.20
C GLY A 73 4.07 -3.98 -5.60
N LEU A 74 4.67 -4.97 -6.23
CA LEU A 74 4.06 -6.06 -6.98
C LEU A 74 3.20 -7.07 -6.21
N TRP A 75 3.08 -6.98 -4.85
CA TRP A 75 2.61 -8.15 -4.11
C TRP A 75 1.39 -7.84 -3.26
N LEU A 76 0.21 -8.16 -3.77
CA LEU A 76 -1.00 -8.23 -2.96
C LEU A 76 -1.32 -9.68 -2.51
N GLY A 77 -0.83 -10.66 -3.20
CA GLY A 77 -1.40 -12.01 -3.25
C GLY A 77 -2.50 -12.09 -4.32
N GLY A 78 -2.79 -13.26 -4.79
CA GLY A 78 -3.74 -13.49 -5.86
C GLY A 78 -3.10 -14.11 -7.10
N LEU A 79 -3.78 -13.99 -8.25
CA LEU A 79 -3.33 -14.56 -9.51
C LEU A 79 -2.36 -13.62 -10.21
N THR A 80 -1.11 -14.04 -10.44
CA THR A 80 -0.20 -13.31 -11.32
C THR A 80 -0.67 -13.43 -12.77
N VAL A 81 -0.90 -12.28 -13.41
CA VAL A 81 -1.36 -12.19 -14.80
C VAL A 81 -0.19 -12.42 -15.76
N SER A 82 -0.31 -13.44 -16.59
CA SER A 82 0.70 -13.78 -17.62
C SER A 82 0.06 -14.67 -18.68
N ALA A 83 0.76 -14.89 -19.79
CA ALA A 83 0.34 -15.83 -20.81
C ALA A 83 0.29 -17.31 -20.32
N ALA A 84 0.97 -17.61 -19.22
CA ALA A 84 0.93 -18.95 -18.61
C ALA A 84 -0.27 -19.15 -17.68
N THR A 85 -0.89 -18.06 -17.21
CA THR A 85 -2.00 -18.11 -16.24
C THR A 85 -3.34 -17.74 -16.84
N LEU A 86 -3.36 -16.87 -17.84
CA LEU A 86 -4.55 -16.40 -18.55
C LEU A 86 -4.26 -16.36 -20.05
N ASP A 87 -5.22 -16.82 -20.86
CA ASP A 87 -5.13 -16.71 -22.31
C ASP A 87 -5.22 -15.27 -22.80
N TRP A 88 -5.09 -15.07 -24.10
CA TRP A 88 -5.07 -13.74 -24.71
C TRP A 88 -6.39 -12.98 -24.52
N ASP A 89 -7.53 -13.66 -24.71
CA ASP A 89 -8.84 -13.03 -24.65
C ASP A 89 -9.21 -12.65 -23.21
N THR A 90 -8.91 -13.50 -22.24
CA THR A 90 -9.08 -13.19 -20.80
C THR A 90 -8.20 -12.02 -20.37
N ARG A 91 -6.95 -11.92 -20.85
CA ARG A 91 -6.08 -10.77 -20.56
C ARG A 91 -6.57 -9.50 -21.26
N ARG A 92 -7.15 -9.60 -22.46
CA ARG A 92 -7.79 -8.46 -23.14
C ARG A 92 -9.00 -7.97 -22.37
N LEU A 93 -9.85 -8.88 -21.90
CA LEU A 93 -10.98 -8.55 -21.04
C LEU A 93 -10.53 -7.85 -19.75
N LEU A 94 -9.47 -8.34 -19.11
CA LEU A 94 -8.87 -7.67 -17.94
C LEU A 94 -8.33 -6.27 -18.29
N THR A 95 -7.79 -6.07 -19.49
CA THR A 95 -7.40 -4.74 -19.97
C THR A 95 -8.63 -3.84 -20.12
N ASP A 96 -9.74 -4.35 -20.66
CA ASP A 96 -10.99 -3.60 -20.77
C ASP A 96 -11.55 -3.23 -19.39
N VAL A 97 -11.51 -4.14 -18.40
CA VAL A 97 -11.86 -3.86 -17.00
C VAL A 97 -11.01 -2.73 -16.44
N MET A 98 -9.69 -2.76 -16.61
CA MET A 98 -8.79 -1.71 -16.17
C MET A 98 -9.15 -0.35 -16.77
N TYR A 99 -9.41 -0.32 -18.07
CA TYR A 99 -9.77 0.90 -18.79
C TYR A 99 -11.16 1.43 -18.40
N ALA A 100 -12.12 0.54 -18.11
CA ALA A 100 -13.45 0.94 -17.64
C ALA A 100 -13.42 1.68 -16.31
N GLY A 101 -12.46 1.35 -15.43
CA GLY A 101 -12.26 2.04 -14.16
C GLY A 101 -11.56 3.40 -14.24
N LEU A 102 -11.24 3.88 -15.45
CA LEU A 102 -10.50 5.12 -15.68
C LEU A 102 -11.36 6.13 -16.45
N SER A 103 -11.21 7.41 -16.08
CA SER A 103 -11.73 8.53 -16.89
C SER A 103 -11.02 8.60 -18.24
N ASP A 104 -11.51 9.42 -19.16
CA ASP A 104 -10.81 9.68 -20.42
C ASP A 104 -9.40 10.22 -20.17
N ALA A 105 -9.22 11.09 -19.17
CA ALA A 105 -7.91 11.57 -18.76
C ALA A 105 -7.03 10.46 -18.19
N GLY A 106 -7.58 9.56 -17.37
CA GLY A 106 -6.89 8.38 -16.85
C GLY A 106 -6.48 7.40 -17.94
N ARG A 107 -7.37 7.14 -18.90
CA ARG A 107 -7.08 6.32 -20.09
C ARG A 107 -5.95 6.89 -20.95
N GLY A 108 -5.82 8.22 -20.99
CA GLY A 108 -4.72 8.91 -21.66
C GLY A 108 -3.39 8.89 -20.89
N ARG A 109 -3.38 8.49 -19.60
CA ARG A 109 -2.19 8.55 -18.72
C ARG A 109 -1.73 7.19 -18.25
N VAL A 110 -2.61 6.39 -17.66
CA VAL A 110 -2.26 5.08 -17.06
C VAL A 110 -1.49 4.17 -18.03
N PRO A 111 -1.83 4.07 -19.32
CA PRO A 111 -1.06 3.27 -20.25
C PRO A 111 0.38 3.75 -20.49
N PHE A 112 0.67 5.00 -20.13
CA PHE A 112 2.00 5.60 -20.33
C PHE A 112 2.86 5.61 -19.07
N GLN A 113 2.32 5.28 -17.90
CA GLN A 113 3.15 5.12 -16.71
C GLN A 113 4.09 3.90 -16.87
N ASP A 114 5.18 3.88 -16.15
CA ASP A 114 6.26 2.90 -16.31
C ASP A 114 5.81 1.43 -16.18
N SER A 115 4.86 1.14 -15.28
CA SER A 115 4.38 -0.22 -15.04
C SER A 115 3.48 -0.78 -16.15
N THR A 116 2.72 0.08 -16.84
CA THR A 116 1.75 -0.35 -17.84
C THR A 116 2.25 -0.17 -19.27
N ARG A 117 3.19 0.74 -19.50
CA ARG A 117 3.64 1.14 -20.84
C ARG A 117 4.11 -0.02 -21.74
N PHE A 118 4.81 -0.99 -21.15
CA PHE A 118 5.38 -2.11 -21.90
C PHE A 118 4.69 -3.43 -21.62
N MET A 119 4.13 -3.58 -20.42
CA MET A 119 3.60 -4.83 -19.94
C MET A 119 2.06 -4.84 -19.85
N GLY A 120 1.41 -3.67 -19.94
CA GLY A 120 -0.03 -3.55 -19.74
C GLY A 120 -0.47 -4.21 -18.43
N VAL A 121 -1.42 -5.14 -18.50
CA VAL A 121 -1.87 -5.94 -17.35
C VAL A 121 -0.96 -7.13 -17.03
N ASN A 122 0.00 -7.46 -17.90
CA ASN A 122 0.93 -8.55 -17.61
C ASN A 122 1.83 -8.21 -16.42
N MET A 123 2.19 -9.22 -15.65
CA MET A 123 2.93 -9.11 -14.38
C MET A 123 2.15 -8.42 -13.25
N MET A 124 0.94 -7.93 -13.49
CA MET A 124 0.06 -7.50 -12.40
C MET A 124 -0.50 -8.71 -11.66
N GLN A 125 -1.00 -8.47 -10.46
CA GLN A 125 -1.75 -9.45 -9.69
C GLN A 125 -3.22 -9.10 -9.69
N LEU A 126 -4.05 -10.11 -9.96
CA LEU A 126 -5.49 -10.03 -9.93
C LEU A 126 -6.02 -10.72 -8.68
N ALA A 127 -6.82 -9.99 -7.90
CA ALA A 127 -7.66 -10.56 -6.85
C ALA A 127 -9.08 -10.03 -6.98
N VAL A 128 -10.07 -10.87 -6.76
CA VAL A 128 -11.49 -10.51 -6.74
C VAL A 128 -12.05 -10.97 -5.40
N CYS A 129 -12.42 -10.02 -4.57
CA CYS A 129 -13.09 -10.28 -3.30
C CYS A 129 -14.61 -10.21 -3.52
N GLY A 130 -15.32 -11.26 -3.19
CA GLY A 130 -16.73 -11.44 -3.56
C GLY A 130 -16.91 -11.96 -5.00
N ASP A 131 -18.15 -11.97 -5.46
CA ASP A 131 -18.50 -12.44 -6.81
C ASP A 131 -19.40 -11.41 -7.52
N PRO A 132 -18.90 -10.74 -8.57
CA PRO A 132 -19.65 -9.73 -9.32
C PRO A 132 -20.92 -10.25 -9.99
N ARG A 133 -21.07 -11.56 -10.12
CA ARG A 133 -22.24 -12.19 -10.74
C ARG A 133 -23.45 -12.29 -9.82
N VAL A 134 -23.23 -12.23 -8.50
CA VAL A 134 -24.29 -12.55 -7.51
C VAL A 134 -24.37 -11.57 -6.34
N GLY A 135 -23.39 -10.70 -6.14
CA GLY A 135 -23.40 -9.80 -4.98
C GLY A 135 -22.29 -8.75 -5.00
N PRO A 136 -22.04 -8.11 -3.86
CA PRO A 136 -20.99 -7.11 -3.75
C PRO A 136 -19.63 -7.73 -4.02
N TYR A 137 -18.81 -6.98 -4.72
CA TYR A 137 -17.45 -7.42 -5.06
C TYR A 137 -16.48 -6.24 -5.06
N GLN A 138 -15.21 -6.58 -5.01
CA GLN A 138 -14.13 -5.69 -5.32
C GLN A 138 -13.05 -6.41 -6.11
N LEU A 139 -12.76 -5.91 -7.31
CA LEU A 139 -11.64 -6.36 -8.13
C LEU A 139 -10.42 -5.50 -7.79
N LEU A 140 -9.30 -6.16 -7.51
CA LEU A 140 -8.00 -5.54 -7.26
C LEU A 140 -7.05 -5.93 -8.37
N LEU A 141 -6.49 -4.92 -9.04
CA LEU A 141 -5.46 -5.10 -10.03
C LEU A 141 -4.21 -4.35 -9.54
N SER A 142 -3.18 -5.11 -9.17
CA SER A 142 -1.97 -4.57 -8.56
C SER A 142 -0.73 -4.84 -9.38
N GLY A 143 -0.01 -3.78 -9.70
CA GLY A 143 1.29 -3.81 -10.37
C GLY A 143 2.28 -2.86 -9.71
N VAL A 144 3.45 -2.72 -10.31
CA VAL A 144 4.40 -1.67 -9.91
C VAL A 144 3.73 -0.32 -10.18
N HIS A 145 3.66 0.57 -9.19
CA HIS A 145 3.07 1.90 -9.32
C HIS A 145 1.59 1.95 -9.75
N LEU A 146 0.86 0.85 -9.63
CA LEU A 146 -0.59 0.84 -9.84
C LEU A 146 -1.24 -0.18 -8.92
N ASN A 147 -2.15 0.27 -8.08
CA ASN A 147 -3.05 -0.57 -7.32
C ASN A 147 -4.44 -0.02 -7.51
N LEU A 148 -5.13 -0.56 -8.51
CA LEU A 148 -6.46 -0.13 -8.94
C LEU A 148 -7.51 -1.04 -8.30
N ARG A 149 -8.46 -0.43 -7.59
CA ARG A 149 -9.64 -1.10 -7.09
C ARG A 149 -10.85 -0.66 -7.88
N LEU A 150 -11.67 -1.63 -8.18
CA LEU A 150 -12.88 -1.47 -9.00
C LEU A 150 -14.00 -2.30 -8.39
N GLY A 151 -15.22 -1.83 -8.52
CA GLY A 151 -16.39 -2.59 -8.09
C GLY A 151 -17.46 -1.74 -7.44
N SER A 152 -18.49 -2.40 -6.92
CA SER A 152 -19.62 -1.77 -6.24
C SER A 152 -19.20 -1.02 -4.98
N ALA A 153 -20.03 -0.07 -4.55
CA ALA A 153 -19.88 0.62 -3.28
C ALA A 153 -19.75 -0.41 -2.14
N SER A 154 -18.76 -0.25 -1.29
CA SER A 154 -18.56 -1.17 -0.18
C SER A 154 -19.58 -0.94 0.92
N PRO A 155 -20.06 -1.98 1.62
CA PRO A 155 -20.94 -1.83 2.79
C PRO A 155 -20.31 -0.97 3.89
N GLU A 156 -19.00 -0.92 3.97
CA GLU A 156 -18.25 -0.07 4.89
C GLU A 156 -18.20 1.40 4.44
N GLY A 157 -18.70 1.71 3.26
CA GLY A 157 -18.73 3.06 2.71
C GLY A 157 -17.43 3.55 2.10
N ALA A 158 -16.46 2.66 1.84
CA ALA A 158 -15.21 3.04 1.17
C ALA A 158 -15.46 3.41 -0.29
N ALA A 159 -15.02 4.58 -0.72
CA ALA A 159 -14.95 4.90 -2.13
C ALA A 159 -13.95 3.96 -2.81
N PHE A 160 -14.22 3.58 -4.06
CA PHE A 160 -13.45 2.56 -4.78
C PHE A 160 -13.41 1.18 -4.08
N GLY A 161 -14.13 1.02 -2.97
CA GLY A 161 -14.06 -0.15 -2.08
C GLY A 161 -12.78 -0.24 -1.25
N GLY A 162 -11.96 0.80 -1.20
CA GLY A 162 -10.72 0.89 -0.43
C GLY A 162 -9.66 1.76 -1.09
N PRO A 163 -8.42 1.75 -0.53
CA PRO A 163 -7.39 2.67 -0.96
C PRO A 163 -6.92 2.43 -2.40
N GLN A 164 -6.65 3.51 -3.13
CA GLN A 164 -6.06 3.53 -4.46
C GLN A 164 -4.60 3.95 -4.39
N VAL A 165 -3.76 3.38 -5.26
CA VAL A 165 -2.36 3.78 -5.41
C VAL A 165 -2.00 3.86 -6.89
N TYR A 166 -1.33 4.92 -7.27
CA TYR A 166 -0.65 5.01 -8.56
C TYR A 166 0.66 5.77 -8.43
N GLY A 167 1.49 5.67 -9.44
CA GLY A 167 2.76 6.36 -9.49
C GLY A 167 3.41 6.25 -10.86
N ASP A 168 4.55 6.91 -11.01
CA ASP A 168 5.37 6.81 -12.22
C ASP A 168 6.83 7.04 -11.87
N GLN A 169 7.68 6.06 -12.14
CA GLN A 169 9.11 6.14 -11.86
C GLN A 169 9.85 7.11 -12.77
N ARG A 170 9.24 7.51 -13.89
CA ARG A 170 9.84 8.45 -14.84
C ARG A 170 9.69 9.89 -14.36
N GLY A 171 10.59 10.73 -14.83
CA GLY A 171 10.33 12.15 -14.93
C GLY A 171 10.80 13.02 -13.81
N ASN A 172 11.86 12.64 -13.21
CA ASN A 172 12.73 13.66 -12.70
C ASN A 172 13.57 14.17 -13.88
N GLU A 173 13.55 15.46 -14.10
CA GLU A 173 14.15 16.19 -15.23
C GLU A 173 15.64 15.86 -15.51
N ARG A 174 16.26 15.09 -14.64
CA ARG A 174 17.66 14.67 -14.71
C ARG A 174 18.04 13.83 -15.93
N VAL A 175 17.10 13.29 -16.68
CA VAL A 175 17.41 12.29 -17.71
C VAL A 175 16.80 12.60 -19.09
N GLY A 176 16.21 13.77 -19.32
CA GLY A 176 15.61 14.12 -20.62
C GLY A 176 14.47 13.19 -21.08
N LEU A 177 13.91 12.41 -20.14
CA LEU A 177 12.76 11.56 -20.40
C LEU A 177 11.47 12.41 -20.43
N PRO A 178 10.47 12.03 -21.22
CA PRO A 178 9.21 12.73 -21.23
C PRO A 178 8.64 12.80 -19.81
N ASN A 179 8.09 13.96 -19.48
CA ASN A 179 7.57 14.31 -18.18
C ASN A 179 6.71 13.18 -17.60
N ASN A 180 6.81 13.02 -16.27
CA ASN A 180 5.92 12.17 -15.49
C ASN A 180 4.47 12.47 -15.84
N THR A 181 3.69 11.43 -16.11
CA THR A 181 2.31 11.56 -16.60
C THR A 181 1.36 12.22 -15.60
N TYR A 182 1.75 12.29 -14.31
CA TYR A 182 0.99 12.90 -13.22
C TYR A 182 1.62 14.19 -12.68
N ARG A 183 2.65 14.74 -13.33
CA ARG A 183 3.34 15.96 -12.90
C ARG A 183 2.39 17.15 -12.67
N TYR A 184 1.34 17.27 -13.47
CA TYR A 184 0.34 18.34 -13.32
C TYR A 184 -0.31 18.38 -11.92
N GLN A 185 -0.42 17.23 -11.24
CA GLN A 185 -0.98 17.15 -9.87
C GLN A 185 -0.01 17.78 -8.87
N LEU A 186 1.28 17.49 -9.01
CA LEU A 186 2.34 18.13 -8.21
C LEU A 186 2.36 19.63 -8.43
N GLU A 187 2.32 20.07 -9.69
CA GLU A 187 2.33 21.51 -10.07
C GLU A 187 1.11 22.23 -9.50
N THR A 188 -0.06 21.59 -9.42
CA THR A 188 -1.24 22.16 -8.80
C THR A 188 -1.05 22.36 -7.29
N ALA A 189 -0.49 21.38 -6.58
CA ALA A 189 -0.15 21.53 -5.16
C ALA A 189 0.92 22.62 -4.93
N GLN A 190 1.92 22.70 -5.81
CA GLN A 190 2.94 23.75 -5.75
C GLN A 190 2.34 25.15 -5.93
N ARG A 191 1.32 25.31 -6.78
CA ARG A 191 0.58 26.59 -6.90
C ARG A 191 -0.13 26.95 -5.59
N LEU A 192 -0.72 25.98 -4.90
CA LEU A 192 -1.32 26.20 -3.57
C LEU A 192 -0.26 26.68 -2.57
N VAL A 193 0.87 25.99 -2.46
CA VAL A 193 1.97 26.37 -1.56
C VAL A 193 2.53 27.76 -1.91
N ALA A 194 2.67 28.08 -3.20
CA ALA A 194 3.13 29.39 -3.65
C ALA A 194 2.16 30.54 -3.27
N ALA A 195 0.87 30.25 -3.22
CA ALA A 195 -0.17 31.21 -2.86
C ALA A 195 -0.26 31.48 -1.34
N LEU A 196 0.36 30.65 -0.49
CA LEU A 196 0.33 30.83 0.97
C LEU A 196 1.13 32.05 1.41
N THR A 197 0.62 32.77 2.40
CA THR A 197 1.38 33.80 3.12
C THR A 197 2.55 33.14 3.89
N PRO A 198 3.58 33.93 4.29
CA PRO A 198 4.67 33.39 5.13
C PRO A 198 4.17 32.74 6.43
N ALA A 199 3.15 33.31 7.08
CA ALA A 199 2.57 32.74 8.29
C ALA A 199 1.85 31.41 8.02
N GLU A 200 0.99 31.33 7.01
CA GLU A 200 0.32 30.09 6.62
C GLU A 200 1.34 29.01 6.21
N ARG A 201 2.38 29.38 5.47
CA ARG A 201 3.43 28.46 5.04
C ARG A 201 4.19 27.87 6.22
N ALA A 202 4.45 28.65 7.27
CA ALA A 202 5.09 28.18 8.48
C ALA A 202 4.24 27.12 9.22
N HIS A 203 2.90 27.23 9.17
CA HIS A 203 2.00 26.26 9.79
C HIS A 203 1.74 25.00 8.91
N VAL A 204 1.78 25.17 7.59
CA VAL A 204 1.61 24.06 6.64
C VAL A 204 2.84 23.17 6.57
N ARG A 205 4.04 23.75 6.79
CA ARG A 205 5.32 23.05 6.67
C ARG A 205 5.54 22.13 7.86
N VAL A 206 5.71 20.82 7.57
CA VAL A 206 5.97 19.77 8.56
C VAL A 206 7.28 19.07 8.19
N ALA A 207 8.13 18.82 9.20
CA ALA A 207 9.46 18.28 8.96
C ALA A 207 9.44 16.91 8.26
N ARG A 208 8.51 16.02 8.67
CA ARG A 208 8.49 14.64 8.16
C ARG A 208 7.08 14.12 7.95
N ALA A 209 6.84 13.55 6.77
CA ALA A 209 5.59 12.90 6.44
C ALA A 209 5.45 11.54 7.15
N PRO A 210 4.24 11.12 7.50
CA PRO A 210 3.95 9.73 7.78
C PRO A 210 4.40 8.84 6.61
N ALA A 211 4.72 7.57 6.90
CA ALA A 211 4.99 6.64 5.80
C ALA A 211 3.81 6.61 4.81
N GLN A 212 4.10 6.65 3.52
CA GLN A 212 3.08 6.79 2.47
C GLN A 212 1.99 5.70 2.51
N VAL A 213 2.30 4.54 3.07
CA VAL A 213 1.35 3.44 3.29
C VAL A 213 0.39 3.70 4.46
N ILE A 214 0.60 4.75 5.27
CA ILE A 214 -0.32 5.13 6.35
C ILE A 214 -1.38 6.07 5.78
N VAL A 215 -2.31 5.52 4.99
CA VAL A 215 -3.47 6.25 4.45
C VAL A 215 -4.80 5.64 4.93
N GLY A 216 -4.80 4.99 6.07
CA GLY A 216 -6.04 4.61 6.72
C GLY A 216 -6.82 5.85 7.17
N VAL A 217 -8.09 5.92 6.82
CA VAL A 217 -9.00 6.99 7.30
C VAL A 217 -9.06 6.97 8.82
N GLN A 218 -8.92 8.15 9.45
CA GLN A 218 -8.77 8.25 10.90
C GLN A 218 -10.09 8.46 11.66
N GLY A 219 -11.16 8.89 10.98
CA GLY A 219 -12.42 9.28 11.62
C GLY A 219 -12.33 10.66 12.31
N ALA A 220 -13.41 11.08 12.94
CA ALA A 220 -13.51 12.41 13.58
C ALA A 220 -12.54 12.61 14.76
N ALA A 221 -12.13 11.53 15.43
CA ALA A 221 -11.13 11.58 16.50
C ALA A 221 -9.67 11.62 15.98
N GLY A 222 -9.47 11.69 14.66
CA GLY A 222 -8.16 11.72 14.02
C GLY A 222 -7.34 12.96 14.36
N ARG A 223 -6.03 12.87 14.12
CA ARG A 223 -5.10 14.01 14.18
C ARG A 223 -4.49 14.22 12.82
N PHE A 224 -4.55 15.46 12.35
CA PHE A 224 -4.15 15.82 11.00
C PHE A 224 -3.07 16.90 11.05
N ASP A 225 -2.02 16.70 10.25
CA ASP A 225 -0.94 17.67 10.12
C ASP A 225 -1.37 18.88 9.27
N GLY A 226 -0.66 19.98 9.45
CA GLY A 226 -0.83 21.20 8.65
C GLY A 226 -1.97 22.09 9.11
N VAL A 227 -2.62 22.80 8.18
CA VAL A 227 -3.69 23.75 8.47
C VAL A 227 -5.03 23.27 7.92
N PRO A 228 -6.16 23.52 8.62
CA PRO A 228 -7.48 23.31 8.06
C PRO A 228 -7.63 24.09 6.75
N VAL A 229 -8.09 23.46 5.70
CA VAL A 229 -8.37 24.13 4.42
C VAL A 229 -9.44 25.22 4.61
N ALA A 230 -10.39 25.00 5.52
CA ALA A 230 -11.41 25.99 5.88
C ALA A 230 -10.82 27.35 6.36
N ASP A 231 -9.63 27.32 6.99
CA ASP A 231 -8.98 28.53 7.51
C ASP A 231 -8.26 29.35 6.42
N LEU A 232 -8.14 28.79 5.21
CA LEU A 232 -7.51 29.44 4.07
C LEU A 232 -8.49 30.40 3.36
N ALA A 233 -7.96 31.45 2.74
CA ALA A 233 -8.75 32.36 1.91
C ALA A 233 -9.42 31.60 0.74
N PRO A 234 -10.60 32.06 0.24
CA PRO A 234 -11.38 31.35 -0.78
C PRO A 234 -10.60 30.93 -2.02
N ALA A 235 -9.69 31.76 -2.52
CA ALA A 235 -8.87 31.45 -3.69
C ALA A 235 -7.91 30.26 -3.42
N LYS A 236 -7.39 30.12 -2.18
CA LYS A 236 -6.52 29.01 -1.79
C LYS A 236 -7.31 27.73 -1.55
N ARG A 237 -8.53 27.85 -0.99
CA ARG A 237 -9.46 26.71 -0.89
C ARG A 237 -9.81 26.15 -2.26
N ALA A 238 -10.01 27.02 -3.26
CA ALA A 238 -10.24 26.60 -4.64
C ALA A 238 -9.02 25.82 -5.19
N LEU A 239 -7.80 26.24 -4.91
CA LEU A 239 -6.58 25.48 -5.28
C LEU A 239 -6.49 24.13 -4.58
N ALA A 240 -6.84 24.03 -3.30
CA ALA A 240 -6.91 22.74 -2.61
C ALA A 240 -7.94 21.80 -3.27
N ARG A 241 -9.11 22.35 -3.66
CA ARG A 241 -10.11 21.59 -4.42
C ARG A 241 -9.59 21.14 -5.80
N GLU A 242 -8.81 21.98 -6.49
CA GLU A 242 -8.18 21.60 -7.76
C GLU A 242 -7.17 20.45 -7.57
N VAL A 243 -6.42 20.41 -6.47
CA VAL A 243 -5.50 19.29 -6.15
C VAL A 243 -6.29 17.99 -6.04
N VAL A 244 -7.36 17.97 -5.23
CA VAL A 244 -8.22 16.80 -5.06
C VAL A 244 -8.87 16.39 -6.40
N ALA A 245 -9.39 17.37 -7.16
CA ALA A 245 -9.99 17.13 -8.47
C ALA A 245 -9.02 16.52 -9.47
N GLY A 246 -7.78 17.01 -9.50
CA GLY A 246 -6.73 16.46 -10.35
C GLY A 246 -6.37 15.01 -10.02
N ILE A 247 -6.44 14.63 -8.75
CA ILE A 247 -6.18 13.26 -8.29
C ILE A 247 -7.36 12.35 -8.63
N LEU A 248 -8.58 12.73 -8.21
CA LEU A 248 -9.80 11.95 -8.46
C LEU A 248 -10.15 11.85 -9.94
N GLY A 249 -9.81 12.86 -10.75
CA GLY A 249 -10.03 12.88 -12.19
C GLY A 249 -9.27 11.80 -13.00
N THR A 250 -8.46 10.98 -12.35
CA THR A 250 -7.85 9.79 -12.98
C THR A 250 -8.84 8.63 -13.12
N TYR A 251 -9.85 8.56 -12.24
CA TYR A 251 -10.78 7.44 -12.15
C TYR A 251 -12.06 7.70 -12.94
N ALA A 252 -12.81 6.63 -13.24
CA ALA A 252 -14.09 6.72 -13.94
C ALA A 252 -15.04 7.71 -13.25
N ASP A 253 -15.85 8.40 -14.04
CA ASP A 253 -16.67 9.54 -13.59
C ASP A 253 -17.63 9.17 -12.46
N ASP A 254 -18.23 7.98 -12.49
CA ASP A 254 -19.12 7.46 -11.45
C ASP A 254 -18.36 7.20 -10.14
N SER A 255 -17.19 6.59 -10.21
CA SER A 255 -16.32 6.31 -9.06
C SER A 255 -15.78 7.60 -8.44
N ALA A 256 -15.35 8.53 -9.27
CA ALA A 256 -14.94 9.87 -8.85
C ALA A 256 -16.11 10.66 -8.21
N ALA A 257 -17.30 10.59 -8.80
CA ALA A 257 -18.50 11.22 -8.27
C ALA A 257 -18.87 10.66 -6.89
N TYR A 258 -18.77 9.34 -6.69
CA TYR A 258 -18.98 8.74 -5.39
C TYR A 258 -17.96 9.18 -4.36
N ALA A 259 -16.67 9.28 -4.73
CA ALA A 259 -15.64 9.81 -3.85
C ALA A 259 -15.90 11.28 -3.47
N TRP A 260 -16.37 12.09 -4.41
CA TRP A 260 -16.83 13.46 -4.13
C TRP A 260 -18.04 13.50 -3.20
N GLN A 261 -19.02 12.61 -3.39
CA GLN A 261 -20.15 12.49 -2.48
C GLN A 261 -19.73 12.14 -1.05
N CYS A 262 -18.76 11.23 -0.90
CA CYS A 262 -18.16 10.91 0.39
C CYS A 262 -17.51 12.15 1.04
N LEU A 263 -16.74 12.91 0.28
CA LEU A 263 -16.13 14.15 0.76
C LEU A 263 -17.19 15.18 1.18
N GLU A 264 -18.13 15.49 0.31
CA GLU A 264 -19.16 16.53 0.57
C GLU A 264 -20.03 16.17 1.79
N ARG A 265 -20.35 14.90 2.00
CA ARG A 265 -21.06 14.43 3.19
C ARG A 265 -20.29 14.72 4.49
N ASN A 266 -18.96 14.77 4.43
CA ASN A 266 -18.08 14.97 5.57
C ASN A 266 -17.45 16.37 5.60
N GLY A 267 -18.11 17.38 5.04
CA GLY A 267 -17.69 18.78 5.07
C GLY A 267 -16.82 19.22 3.88
N GLY A 268 -16.70 18.37 2.87
CA GLY A 268 -16.00 18.69 1.63
C GLY A 268 -14.48 18.77 1.80
N VAL A 269 -13.83 19.43 0.84
CA VAL A 269 -12.39 19.69 0.90
C VAL A 269 -12.02 20.62 2.06
N ASP A 270 -12.95 21.46 2.50
CA ASP A 270 -12.78 22.38 3.63
C ASP A 270 -12.54 21.64 4.96
N ALA A 271 -13.06 20.42 5.10
CA ALA A 271 -12.83 19.56 6.28
C ALA A 271 -11.46 18.87 6.28
N LEU A 272 -10.67 19.02 5.23
CA LEU A 272 -9.32 18.48 5.15
C LEU A 272 -8.30 19.47 5.73
N HIS A 273 -7.18 18.93 6.19
CA HIS A 273 -5.97 19.69 6.53
C HIS A 273 -4.96 19.55 5.39
N PHE A 274 -4.30 20.63 5.03
CA PHE A 274 -3.23 20.64 4.04
C PHE A 274 -1.88 20.70 4.75
N ALA A 275 -1.03 19.72 4.52
CA ALA A 275 0.35 19.67 5.00
C ALA A 275 1.34 19.53 3.84
N ASP A 276 2.47 20.23 3.94
CA ASP A 276 3.59 20.20 3.01
C ASP A 276 4.85 19.77 3.79
N TYR A 277 5.47 18.65 3.36
CA TYR A 277 6.52 18.00 4.13
C TYR A 277 7.91 18.22 3.53
N ASP A 278 8.91 18.30 4.41
CA ASP A 278 10.31 18.44 4.00
C ASP A 278 10.92 17.10 3.58
N GLU A 279 10.53 16.00 4.25
CA GLU A 279 11.01 14.67 3.91
C GLU A 279 9.94 13.59 4.15
N ASP A 280 10.09 12.43 3.50
CA ASP A 280 9.31 11.24 3.75
C ASP A 280 10.15 10.07 4.29
N PHE A 281 9.45 9.01 4.70
CA PHE A 281 10.08 7.79 5.23
C PHE A 281 10.94 7.05 4.17
N GLU A 282 10.63 7.20 2.89
CA GLU A 282 11.32 6.51 1.80
C GLU A 282 12.47 7.30 1.20
N GLY A 283 12.82 8.42 1.78
CA GLY A 283 13.96 9.24 1.37
C GLY A 283 13.63 10.28 0.30
N GLY A 284 12.34 10.59 0.08
CA GLY A 284 11.93 11.81 -0.61
C GLY A 284 12.29 13.01 0.23
N ARG A 285 12.85 14.06 -0.37
CA ARG A 285 13.27 15.27 0.32
C ARG A 285 13.04 16.51 -0.52
N ARG A 286 12.67 17.60 0.14
CA ARG A 286 12.74 18.93 -0.45
C ARG A 286 14.21 19.35 -0.55
N ALA A 287 14.61 19.90 -1.68
CA ALA A 287 15.95 20.48 -1.84
C ALA A 287 15.97 21.91 -1.27
N GLY A 288 16.38 22.08 -0.02
CA GLY A 288 16.45 23.38 0.64
C GLY A 288 15.08 24.08 0.68
N ASP A 289 15.02 25.33 0.19
CA ASP A 289 13.77 26.10 0.04
C ASP A 289 13.09 25.89 -1.33
N GLY A 290 13.40 24.76 -1.99
CA GLY A 290 12.82 24.40 -3.27
C GLY A 290 11.31 24.14 -3.21
N PRO A 291 10.68 23.89 -4.36
CA PRO A 291 9.25 23.67 -4.41
C PRO A 291 8.85 22.41 -3.64
N SER A 292 7.62 22.39 -3.15
CA SER A 292 7.01 21.24 -2.49
C SER A 292 7.08 20.00 -3.36
N GLN A 293 7.45 18.88 -2.75
CA GLN A 293 7.52 17.58 -3.40
C GLN A 293 6.63 16.54 -2.71
N ILE A 294 6.25 16.79 -1.46
CA ILE A 294 5.51 15.85 -0.64
C ILE A 294 4.39 16.61 0.05
N PHE A 295 3.16 16.27 -0.22
CA PHE A 295 2.01 16.89 0.41
C PHE A 295 0.95 15.89 0.81
N ARG A 296 0.12 16.31 1.74
CA ARG A 296 -1.03 15.54 2.20
C ARG A 296 -2.23 16.46 2.37
N LEU A 297 -3.39 15.98 1.90
CA LEU A 297 -4.70 16.50 2.26
C LEU A 297 -5.38 15.38 3.04
N GLU A 298 -5.63 15.61 4.32
CA GLU A 298 -6.16 14.58 5.21
C GLU A 298 -7.21 15.16 6.14
N GLY A 299 -8.28 14.39 6.37
CA GLY A 299 -9.35 14.74 7.29
C GLY A 299 -10.12 13.51 7.76
N PRO A 300 -11.25 13.72 8.45
CA PRO A 300 -12.01 12.62 9.06
C PRO A 300 -12.36 11.47 8.09
N ALA A 301 -12.71 11.80 6.86
CA ALA A 301 -13.24 10.86 5.88
C ALA A 301 -12.31 10.58 4.69
N ALA A 302 -11.15 11.24 4.63
CA ALA A 302 -10.30 11.09 3.45
C ALA A 302 -8.84 11.35 3.75
N VAL A 303 -7.98 10.71 2.94
CA VAL A 303 -6.56 10.99 2.86
C VAL A 303 -6.09 10.92 1.40
N PHE A 304 -5.37 11.97 0.99
CA PHE A 304 -4.65 12.06 -0.27
C PHE A 304 -3.20 12.34 0.08
N HIS A 305 -2.34 11.35 -0.08
CA HIS A 305 -0.91 11.48 0.14
C HIS A 305 -0.19 11.45 -1.20
N PHE A 306 0.65 12.44 -1.45
CA PHE A 306 1.36 12.60 -2.71
C PHE A 306 2.83 12.85 -2.47
N ARG A 307 3.68 12.16 -3.24
CA ARG A 307 5.12 12.34 -3.24
C ARG A 307 5.63 12.46 -4.68
N GLY A 308 6.35 13.54 -4.99
CA GLY A 308 6.99 13.76 -6.30
C GLY A 308 8.43 13.24 -6.40
N GLU A 309 9.15 13.14 -5.27
CA GLU A 309 10.55 12.72 -5.19
C GLU A 309 10.71 11.45 -4.33
N PRO A 310 11.64 10.52 -4.66
CA PRO A 310 12.54 10.47 -5.82
C PRO A 310 11.82 10.11 -7.13
N HIS A 311 10.57 9.72 -7.08
CA HIS A 311 9.62 9.54 -8.16
C HIS A 311 8.20 9.60 -7.61
N LEU A 312 7.24 9.82 -8.49
CA LEU A 312 5.88 10.10 -8.11
C LEU A 312 5.14 8.89 -7.56
N HIS A 313 4.49 9.09 -6.40
CA HIS A 313 3.48 8.20 -5.84
C HIS A 313 2.27 9.01 -5.36
N ALA A 314 1.08 8.49 -5.57
CA ALA A 314 -0.16 8.97 -4.98
C ALA A 314 -0.88 7.82 -4.27
N PHE A 315 -1.32 8.06 -3.05
CA PHE A 315 -2.11 7.15 -2.24
C PHE A 315 -3.39 7.86 -1.84
N ILE A 316 -4.52 7.21 -2.05
CA ILE A 316 -5.84 7.79 -1.86
C ILE A 316 -6.69 6.83 -1.05
N ASN A 317 -7.41 7.34 -0.06
CA ASN A 317 -8.45 6.60 0.64
C ASN A 317 -9.56 7.56 1.03
N VAL A 318 -10.80 7.22 0.76
CA VAL A 318 -11.97 8.06 1.02
C VAL A 318 -13.11 7.18 1.50
N THR A 319 -13.90 7.66 2.46
CA THR A 319 -15.03 6.91 3.00
C THR A 319 -16.28 7.78 3.17
N MET A 320 -17.43 7.14 3.16
CA MET A 320 -18.71 7.77 3.42
C MET A 320 -18.91 8.10 4.92
N ASP A 321 -18.36 7.27 5.82
CA ASP A 321 -18.42 7.46 7.26
C ASP A 321 -17.11 8.10 7.74
N GLY A 322 -17.13 9.40 8.03
CA GLY A 322 -16.03 10.15 8.62
C GLY A 322 -16.01 10.14 10.16
N GLU A 323 -17.01 9.53 10.81
CA GLU A 323 -17.03 9.47 12.27
C GLU A 323 -16.06 8.42 12.81
N ARG A 324 -15.86 7.33 12.08
CA ARG A 324 -15.08 6.19 12.52
C ARG A 324 -13.95 5.84 11.54
N PRO A 325 -12.85 5.26 12.02
CA PRO A 325 -11.86 4.65 11.15
C PRO A 325 -12.49 3.56 10.28
N LEU A 326 -12.11 3.52 9.01
CA LEU A 326 -12.52 2.45 8.11
C LEU A 326 -11.77 1.15 8.48
N GLY A 327 -12.51 0.04 8.66
CA GLY A 327 -11.99 -1.29 8.92
C GLY A 327 -12.56 -2.33 7.96
N VAL A 328 -11.80 -3.35 7.63
CA VAL A 328 -12.21 -4.46 6.77
C VAL A 328 -11.88 -5.80 7.43
N GLY A 329 -12.82 -6.73 7.31
CA GLY A 329 -12.74 -8.05 7.91
C GLY A 329 -13.25 -8.08 9.35
N GLU A 330 -12.97 -9.18 10.04
CA GLU A 330 -13.40 -9.42 11.41
C GLU A 330 -12.80 -8.40 12.39
N VAL A 331 -13.58 -7.94 13.35
CA VAL A 331 -13.08 -7.19 14.51
C VAL A 331 -12.41 -8.17 15.48
N LEU A 332 -11.10 -8.06 15.64
CA LEU A 332 -10.29 -8.96 16.46
C LEU A 332 -10.26 -8.56 17.94
N GLY A 333 -10.41 -7.26 18.22
CA GLY A 333 -10.36 -6.72 19.56
C GLY A 333 -10.35 -5.21 19.59
N HIS A 334 -10.16 -4.65 20.76
CA HIS A 334 -10.08 -3.20 21.01
C HIS A 334 -8.68 -2.84 21.51
N ASN A 335 -7.93 -2.10 20.72
CA ASN A 335 -6.60 -1.60 21.10
C ASN A 335 -6.76 -0.38 22.03
N PRO A 336 -6.23 -0.43 23.25
CA PRO A 336 -6.41 0.66 24.22
C PRO A 336 -5.64 1.93 23.86
N SER A 337 -4.57 1.83 23.07
CA SER A 337 -3.71 2.95 22.72
C SER A 337 -3.10 2.76 21.33
N VAL A 338 -2.54 3.84 20.76
CA VAL A 338 -1.79 3.74 19.49
C VAL A 338 -0.52 2.91 19.71
N LEU A 339 -0.34 1.88 18.89
CA LEU A 339 0.90 1.11 18.81
C LEU A 339 1.67 1.49 17.55
N GLU A 340 2.89 1.98 17.72
CA GLU A 340 3.83 2.31 16.66
C GLU A 340 5.27 2.11 17.14
N GLY A 341 6.25 2.09 16.21
CA GLY A 341 7.66 1.92 16.57
C GLY A 341 7.92 0.68 17.43
N ASP A 342 8.57 0.87 18.58
CA ASP A 342 8.96 -0.21 19.49
C ASP A 342 7.75 -0.96 20.06
N ALA A 343 6.62 -0.29 20.35
CA ALA A 343 5.42 -0.93 20.87
C ALA A 343 4.79 -1.86 19.82
N LEU A 344 4.71 -1.44 18.56
CA LEU A 344 4.22 -2.29 17.48
C LEU A 344 5.18 -3.45 17.19
N ARG A 345 6.50 -3.20 17.25
CA ARG A 345 7.51 -4.26 17.15
C ARG A 345 7.35 -5.30 18.25
N ALA A 346 7.10 -4.88 19.49
CA ALA A 346 6.89 -5.79 20.60
C ALA A 346 5.68 -6.70 20.39
N LEU A 347 4.57 -6.16 19.85
CA LEU A 347 3.41 -6.98 19.47
C LEU A 347 3.79 -8.03 18.40
N PHE A 348 4.55 -7.63 17.38
CA PHE A 348 5.00 -8.56 16.33
C PHE A 348 5.86 -9.67 16.91
N GLU A 349 6.85 -9.32 17.74
CA GLU A 349 7.77 -10.29 18.33
C GLU A 349 7.06 -11.22 19.31
N THR A 350 6.07 -10.73 20.07
CA THR A 350 5.23 -11.56 20.95
C THR A 350 4.43 -12.59 20.13
N ALA A 351 3.77 -12.14 19.07
CA ALA A 351 3.01 -13.02 18.19
C ALA A 351 3.91 -14.06 17.47
N MET A 352 5.08 -13.62 16.98
CA MET A 352 6.06 -14.49 16.33
C MET A 352 6.58 -15.57 17.29
N ARG A 353 6.92 -15.19 18.51
CA ARG A 353 7.42 -16.10 19.53
C ARG A 353 6.35 -17.15 19.91
N ALA A 354 5.13 -16.72 20.12
CA ALA A 354 4.02 -17.60 20.44
C ALA A 354 3.72 -18.60 19.31
N GLN A 355 3.62 -18.11 18.06
CA GLN A 355 3.31 -18.96 16.89
C GLN A 355 4.43 -19.97 16.58
N ALA A 356 5.68 -19.57 16.78
CA ALA A 356 6.84 -20.39 16.46
C ALA A 356 7.34 -21.25 17.64
N GLU A 357 6.74 -21.12 18.83
CA GLU A 357 7.22 -21.74 20.08
C GLU A 357 8.72 -21.48 20.27
N ALA A 358 9.15 -20.22 20.06
CA ALA A 358 10.54 -19.83 20.08
C ALA A 358 10.93 -19.20 21.42
N ASP A 359 12.23 -19.34 21.78
CA ASP A 359 12.76 -18.74 23.01
C ASP A 359 12.81 -17.21 22.90
N VAL A 360 13.05 -16.69 21.70
CA VAL A 360 13.13 -15.27 21.40
C VAL A 360 12.61 -14.97 20.00
N ALA A 361 12.12 -13.76 19.80
CA ALA A 361 11.77 -13.25 18.47
C ALA A 361 12.59 -12.00 18.17
N TYR A 362 12.85 -11.79 16.88
CA TYR A 362 13.53 -10.61 16.36
C TYR A 362 12.81 -10.07 15.13
N TYR A 363 12.32 -8.85 15.22
CA TYR A 363 11.80 -8.07 14.11
C TYR A 363 12.54 -6.73 14.03
N PRO A 364 13.09 -6.31 12.88
CA PRO A 364 13.88 -5.08 12.79
C PRO A 364 13.02 -3.85 12.92
N LEU A 365 13.44 -2.91 13.76
CA LEU A 365 12.67 -1.67 14.01
C LEU A 365 12.52 -0.81 12.75
N ASP A 366 13.52 -0.79 11.89
CA ASP A 366 13.50 -0.06 10.61
C ASP A 366 12.57 -0.66 9.56
N ALA A 367 12.00 -1.84 9.83
CA ALA A 367 10.94 -2.43 9.01
C ALA A 367 9.53 -2.09 9.53
N ILE A 368 9.39 -1.49 10.71
CA ILE A 368 8.10 -0.99 11.21
C ILE A 368 7.76 0.30 10.47
N VAL A 369 6.81 0.23 9.58
CA VAL A 369 6.35 1.38 8.76
C VAL A 369 4.89 1.73 9.01
N GLY A 370 4.15 0.84 9.67
CA GLY A 370 2.74 1.02 10.00
C GLY A 370 2.52 1.45 11.44
N ARG A 371 1.25 1.62 11.77
CA ARG A 371 0.76 1.80 13.14
C ARG A 371 -0.58 1.11 13.31
N LEU A 372 -0.91 0.69 14.53
CA LEU A 372 -2.26 0.31 14.91
C LEU A 372 -2.86 1.43 15.75
N ARG A 373 -4.04 1.89 15.37
CA ARG A 373 -4.75 2.96 16.07
C ARG A 373 -5.41 2.41 17.34
N ALA A 374 -5.70 3.32 18.27
CA ALA A 374 -6.62 3.02 19.37
C ALA A 374 -8.03 2.77 18.81
N GLY A 375 -8.79 1.93 19.49
CA GLY A 375 -10.15 1.56 19.10
C GLY A 375 -10.25 0.15 18.52
N PRO A 376 -11.34 -0.15 17.78
CA PRO A 376 -11.54 -1.45 17.15
C PRO A 376 -10.43 -1.74 16.12
N VAL A 377 -9.88 -2.95 16.17
CA VAL A 377 -8.85 -3.43 15.22
C VAL A 377 -9.44 -4.59 14.43
N HIS A 378 -9.40 -4.44 13.12
CA HIS A 378 -9.87 -5.44 12.17
C HIS A 378 -8.70 -6.26 11.63
N THR A 379 -8.99 -7.40 11.05
CA THR A 379 -7.96 -8.23 10.38
C THR A 379 -7.18 -7.43 9.34
N GLY A 380 -7.84 -6.55 8.58
CA GLY A 380 -7.22 -5.67 7.60
C GLY A 380 -6.21 -4.71 8.21
N ASP A 381 -6.44 -4.19 9.41
CA ASP A 381 -5.51 -3.27 10.09
C ASP A 381 -4.17 -3.95 10.39
N LEU A 382 -4.19 -5.22 10.82
CA LEU A 382 -2.96 -6.01 11.02
C LEU A 382 -2.23 -6.28 9.69
N TRP A 383 -2.97 -6.48 8.60
CA TRP A 383 -2.39 -6.66 7.28
C TRP A 383 -1.71 -5.39 6.76
N VAL A 384 -2.25 -4.23 7.10
CA VAL A 384 -1.62 -2.93 6.79
C VAL A 384 -0.40 -2.69 7.69
N ALA A 385 -0.48 -3.03 8.96
CA ALA A 385 0.63 -2.88 9.91
C ALA A 385 1.84 -3.73 9.50
N GLU A 386 1.61 -4.99 9.03
CA GLU A 386 2.64 -5.83 8.41
C GLU A 386 2.64 -5.61 6.89
N SER A 387 3.24 -4.53 6.43
CA SER A 387 3.22 -4.09 5.02
C SER A 387 4.13 -4.91 4.09
N TRP A 388 4.96 -5.82 4.60
CA TRP A 388 6.00 -6.48 3.81
C TRP A 388 5.66 -7.88 3.30
N VAL A 389 4.56 -8.48 3.79
CA VAL A 389 4.14 -9.86 3.44
C VAL A 389 5.24 -10.87 3.74
N ASN A 390 5.78 -10.80 4.97
CA ASN A 390 6.87 -11.69 5.37
C ASN A 390 6.37 -13.09 5.76
N ASP A 391 7.18 -14.09 5.47
CA ASP A 391 7.06 -15.40 6.10
C ASP A 391 7.70 -15.38 7.48
N LEU A 392 7.02 -15.95 8.47
CA LEU A 392 7.58 -16.27 9.76
C LEU A 392 8.49 -17.50 9.63
N VAL A 393 9.71 -17.37 10.05
CA VAL A 393 10.69 -18.47 10.04
C VAL A 393 11.33 -18.66 11.41
N VAL A 394 11.77 -19.87 11.70
CA VAL A 394 12.53 -20.22 12.90
C VAL A 394 13.95 -20.60 12.49
N VAL A 395 14.93 -20.05 13.18
CA VAL A 395 16.33 -20.42 13.07
C VAL A 395 16.86 -20.84 14.44
N GLU A 396 17.94 -21.62 14.48
CA GLU A 396 18.59 -22.01 15.72
C GLU A 396 20.02 -21.43 15.78
N ALA A 397 20.45 -21.00 16.96
CA ALA A 397 21.80 -20.53 17.20
C ALA A 397 22.29 -20.95 18.58
N GLN A 398 23.60 -21.17 18.73
CA GLN A 398 24.23 -21.25 20.04
C GLN A 398 24.31 -19.86 20.66
N GLY A 399 24.22 -19.76 21.99
CA GLY A 399 24.30 -18.47 22.67
C GLY A 399 25.61 -17.74 22.43
N ALA A 400 26.71 -18.46 22.23
CA ALA A 400 28.01 -17.90 21.85
C ALA A 400 28.04 -17.31 20.43
N ASP A 401 27.14 -17.74 19.55
CA ASP A 401 27.03 -17.33 18.13
C ASP A 401 26.02 -16.20 17.89
N LEU A 402 25.28 -15.78 18.92
CA LEU A 402 24.30 -14.72 18.81
C LEU A 402 24.95 -13.37 18.51
N ALA A 403 24.34 -12.60 17.60
CA ALA A 403 24.77 -11.23 17.36
C ALA A 403 24.65 -10.38 18.64
N PRO A 404 25.58 -9.44 18.91
CA PRO A 404 25.55 -8.62 20.13
C PRO A 404 24.24 -7.87 20.35
N GLY A 405 23.63 -7.34 19.27
CA GLY A 405 22.34 -6.65 19.31
C GLY A 405 21.19 -7.56 19.73
N LEU A 406 21.12 -8.79 19.18
CA LEU A 406 20.12 -9.77 19.55
C LEU A 406 20.31 -10.23 21.01
N ALA A 407 21.55 -10.51 21.42
CA ALA A 407 21.86 -10.87 22.80
C ALA A 407 21.51 -9.74 23.79
N ALA A 408 21.68 -8.47 23.41
CA ALA A 408 21.27 -7.32 24.19
C ALA A 408 19.72 -7.23 24.28
N ALA A 409 19.02 -7.43 23.16
CA ALA A 409 17.56 -7.47 23.14
C ALA A 409 16.96 -8.62 23.97
N MET A 410 17.63 -9.76 24.04
CA MET A 410 17.24 -10.86 24.94
C MET A 410 17.36 -10.43 26.40
N ARG A 411 18.49 -9.82 26.78
CA ARG A 411 18.73 -9.33 28.16
C ARG A 411 17.71 -8.28 28.59
N SER A 412 17.35 -7.35 27.73
CA SER A 412 16.31 -6.33 28.05
C SER A 412 14.93 -6.93 28.31
N ARG A 413 14.71 -8.19 27.92
CA ARG A 413 13.49 -8.96 28.17
C ARG A 413 13.67 -10.03 29.26
N GLY A 414 14.70 -9.90 30.08
CA GLY A 414 14.97 -10.82 31.18
C GLY A 414 15.58 -12.17 30.78
N VAL A 415 15.93 -12.37 29.50
CA VAL A 415 16.56 -13.59 29.02
C VAL A 415 18.08 -13.36 28.94
N VAL A 416 18.84 -13.95 29.85
CA VAL A 416 20.31 -13.89 29.84
C VAL A 416 20.82 -15.04 28.96
N PRO A 417 21.42 -14.73 27.76
CA PRO A 417 21.92 -15.79 26.91
C PRO A 417 23.07 -16.54 27.55
N ASP A 418 22.97 -17.84 27.67
CA ASP A 418 24.07 -18.73 28.03
C ASP A 418 24.81 -19.20 26.76
N ALA A 419 26.11 -19.05 26.73
CA ALA A 419 26.95 -19.36 25.59
C ALA A 419 26.84 -20.81 25.08
N ARG A 420 26.52 -21.75 25.99
CA ARG A 420 26.39 -23.19 25.67
C ARG A 420 24.99 -23.62 25.31
N SER A 421 24.00 -22.80 25.59
CA SER A 421 22.62 -23.10 25.30
C SER A 421 22.30 -22.85 23.84
N ARG A 422 21.36 -23.63 23.30
CA ARG A 422 20.84 -23.43 21.95
C ARG A 422 19.51 -22.70 22.07
N TYR A 423 19.30 -21.68 21.25
CA TYR A 423 18.12 -20.86 21.20
C TYR A 423 17.38 -21.02 19.87
N ARG A 424 16.06 -21.14 19.95
CA ARG A 424 15.14 -21.04 18.83
C ARG A 424 14.76 -19.56 18.67
N ILE A 425 15.04 -18.99 17.52
CA ILE A 425 14.82 -17.57 17.20
C ILE A 425 13.75 -17.49 16.13
N ALA A 426 12.60 -16.90 16.47
CA ALA A 426 11.59 -16.54 15.49
C ALA A 426 11.98 -15.23 14.79
N THR A 427 11.96 -15.20 13.47
CA THR A 427 12.24 -14.01 12.69
C THR A 427 11.51 -14.06 11.35
N ILE A 428 11.75 -13.09 10.47
CA ILE A 428 11.17 -13.06 9.14
C ILE A 428 12.17 -13.60 8.10
N ASP A 429 11.61 -14.16 7.03
CA ASP A 429 12.42 -14.75 5.94
C ASP A 429 13.42 -13.77 5.33
N TYR A 430 13.10 -12.48 5.29
CA TYR A 430 13.99 -11.42 4.84
C TYR A 430 15.25 -11.29 5.74
N ILE A 431 15.08 -11.30 7.06
CA ILE A 431 16.20 -11.20 8.01
C ILE A 431 17.08 -12.45 7.94
N ALA A 432 16.45 -13.63 7.95
CA ALA A 432 17.19 -14.90 7.89
C ALA A 432 18.01 -15.08 6.60
N ARG A 433 17.64 -14.34 5.53
CA ARG A 433 18.28 -14.45 4.21
C ARG A 433 19.22 -13.31 3.89
N GLU A 434 18.78 -12.05 4.09
CA GLU A 434 19.47 -10.85 3.59
C GLU A 434 20.21 -10.08 4.71
N ARG A 435 19.79 -10.23 5.97
CA ARG A 435 20.34 -9.52 7.13
C ARG A 435 20.77 -10.46 8.25
N VAL A 436 21.22 -11.67 7.90
CA VAL A 436 21.56 -12.75 8.82
C VAL A 436 22.53 -12.34 9.93
N ARG A 437 23.44 -11.39 9.67
CA ARG A 437 24.40 -10.88 10.68
C ARG A 437 23.73 -10.19 11.86
N GLU A 438 22.46 -9.79 11.76
CA GLU A 438 21.71 -9.25 12.88
C GLU A 438 21.28 -10.33 13.87
N LEU A 439 21.28 -11.59 13.45
CA LEU A 439 21.01 -12.75 14.30
C LEU A 439 22.30 -13.39 14.81
N GLY A 440 23.39 -13.31 14.06
CA GLY A 440 24.66 -13.96 14.34
C GLY A 440 24.90 -15.19 13.43
N ARG A 441 25.57 -16.23 13.95
CA ARG A 441 25.72 -17.48 13.23
C ARG A 441 24.54 -18.38 13.52
N ILE A 442 23.70 -18.57 12.52
CA ILE A 442 22.44 -19.33 12.62
C ILE A 442 22.45 -20.60 11.77
N GLY A 443 21.65 -21.57 12.18
CA GLY A 443 21.30 -22.74 11.38
C GLY A 443 20.32 -22.41 10.24
N PRO A 444 19.89 -23.42 9.47
CA PRO A 444 18.95 -23.24 8.37
C PRO A 444 17.61 -22.75 8.87
N ALA A 445 17.02 -21.80 8.13
CA ALA A 445 15.69 -21.27 8.41
C ALA A 445 14.59 -22.29 8.04
N ARG A 446 13.63 -22.47 8.91
CA ARG A 446 12.43 -23.29 8.69
C ARG A 446 11.19 -22.39 8.73
N LYS A 447 10.37 -22.46 7.68
CA LYS A 447 9.11 -21.70 7.62
C LYS A 447 8.14 -22.19 8.67
N SER A 448 7.53 -21.27 9.43
CA SER A 448 6.52 -21.52 10.45
C SER A 448 5.13 -20.96 10.10
N GLY A 449 5.00 -20.25 8.98
CA GLY A 449 3.72 -19.67 8.52
C GLY A 449 3.89 -18.29 7.92
N ALA A 450 2.78 -17.58 7.71
CA ALA A 450 2.81 -16.16 7.37
C ALA A 450 2.80 -15.32 8.65
N LEU A 451 3.59 -14.25 8.71
CA LEU A 451 3.60 -13.36 9.88
C LEU A 451 2.22 -12.73 10.15
N ARG A 452 1.48 -12.37 9.11
CA ARG A 452 0.12 -11.83 9.23
C ARG A 452 -0.84 -12.77 9.95
N ASP A 453 -0.76 -14.07 9.63
CA ASP A 453 -1.60 -15.08 10.27
C ASP A 453 -1.24 -15.24 11.75
N ALA A 454 0.04 -15.18 12.08
CA ALA A 454 0.51 -15.19 13.47
C ALA A 454 -0.01 -13.98 14.27
N LEU A 455 0.03 -12.78 13.67
CA LEU A 455 -0.51 -11.56 14.27
C LEU A 455 -2.02 -11.66 14.51
N VAL A 456 -2.79 -12.12 13.52
CA VAL A 456 -4.23 -12.30 13.63
C VAL A 456 -4.57 -13.33 14.73
N ALA A 457 -3.88 -14.46 14.74
CA ALA A 457 -4.10 -15.51 15.76
C ALA A 457 -3.78 -15.00 17.16
N HIS A 458 -2.69 -14.24 17.33
CA HIS A 458 -2.30 -13.68 18.60
C HIS A 458 -3.33 -12.67 19.12
N VAL A 459 -3.70 -11.66 18.32
CA VAL A 459 -4.66 -10.63 18.73
C VAL A 459 -6.03 -11.24 19.03
N ARG A 460 -6.47 -12.22 18.26
CA ARG A 460 -7.73 -12.93 18.51
C ARG A 460 -7.75 -13.68 19.83
N SER A 461 -6.63 -14.28 20.23
CA SER A 461 -6.55 -15.12 21.43
C SER A 461 -6.12 -14.38 22.69
N ARG A 462 -5.32 -13.34 22.58
CA ARG A 462 -4.69 -12.62 23.71
C ARG A 462 -4.88 -11.10 23.69
N GLY A 463 -5.54 -10.57 22.67
CA GLY A 463 -5.69 -9.13 22.50
C GLY A 463 -4.36 -8.44 22.19
N PHE A 464 -4.13 -7.27 22.80
CA PHE A 464 -2.94 -6.43 22.60
C PHE A 464 -1.96 -6.54 23.77
N GLU A 465 -2.02 -7.63 24.53
CA GLU A 465 -1.07 -7.88 25.61
C GLU A 465 0.32 -8.10 25.01
N LEU A 466 1.28 -7.34 25.52
CA LEU A 466 2.69 -7.47 25.18
C LEU A 466 3.34 -8.33 26.27
N ASP A 467 4.17 -9.28 25.88
CA ASP A 467 5.00 -9.98 26.86
C ASP A 467 5.95 -8.97 27.52
N ALA A 468 5.99 -9.01 28.85
CA ALA A 468 6.84 -8.16 29.67
C ALA A 468 8.33 -8.44 29.45
#